data_2d803e7aa628d5a46ade375d0f537c41
#
_entry.id   2d803e7aa628d5a46ade375d0f537c41
#
_cell.length_a   1.000
_cell.length_b   1.000
_cell.length_c   1.000
_cell.angle_alpha   90.00
_cell.angle_beta   90.00
_cell.angle_gamma   90.00
#
_symmetry.space_group_name_H-M   'P 1'
#
loop_
_entity.id
_entity.type
_entity.pdbx_description
1 polymer ?
#
loop_
_entity_poly.entity_id
_entity_poly.type
_entity_poly.pdbx_seq_one_letter_code
_entity_poly.pdbx_strand_id
1 'polypeptide(L)'
;HRFKSNIGKSYQKIAGKSLIEINVIKARKFKQIKKIIIVYNKKDAKRVKSLKLKHVQLVMGGKNRQQSTYNALKCLTNKKSISKVLIHDSARPNFSLKLFHSIIKNMKSARAVVPKIKIQDAVKQIIDSSKEEYILGKKRDNLFLTQTPQAFKLKEIYQLHKSNSAK
;
A
#
# COMPACT_ATOMS: atom_id res chain seq x y z
N HIS A 1 -6.25 -18.48 2.68
CA HIS A 1 -7.28 -17.44 2.93
C HIS A 1 -7.34 -17.09 4.42
N ARG A 2 -6.65 -16.02 4.82
CA ARG A 2 -6.51 -15.62 6.24
C ARG A 2 -7.74 -14.91 6.83
N PHE A 3 -8.81 -14.70 6.05
CA PHE A 3 -9.99 -13.98 6.49
C PHE A 3 -11.25 -14.58 5.87
N LYS A 4 -12.00 -15.32 6.68
CA LYS A 4 -13.25 -16.00 6.28
C LYS A 4 -14.42 -14.99 6.27
N SER A 5 -14.46 -14.10 5.28
CA SER A 5 -15.58 -13.19 5.08
C SER A 5 -15.84 -12.97 3.61
N ASN A 6 -17.11 -12.95 3.22
CA ASN A 6 -17.57 -12.62 1.87
C ASN A 6 -17.30 -11.15 1.49
N ILE A 7 -16.89 -10.34 2.46
CA ILE A 7 -16.55 -8.93 2.29
C ILE A 7 -15.03 -8.79 2.38
N GLY A 8 -14.39 -8.24 1.34
CA GLY A 8 -12.95 -7.99 1.33
C GLY A 8 -12.51 -7.15 2.53
N LYS A 9 -11.32 -7.44 3.08
CA LYS A 9 -10.79 -6.79 4.30
C LYS A 9 -10.96 -5.27 4.32
N SER A 10 -10.68 -4.61 3.22
CA SER A 10 -10.72 -3.15 3.09
C SER A 10 -12.10 -2.55 3.34
N TYR A 11 -13.15 -3.35 3.21
CA TYR A 11 -14.55 -2.94 3.41
C TYR A 11 -15.10 -3.33 4.77
N GLN A 12 -14.32 -4.03 5.60
CA GLN A 12 -14.70 -4.30 6.99
C GLN A 12 -14.83 -3.00 7.76
N LYS A 13 -15.82 -2.94 8.65
CA LYS A 13 -16.13 -1.73 9.41
C LYS A 13 -15.57 -1.80 10.84
N ILE A 14 -15.04 -0.68 11.29
CA ILE A 14 -14.69 -0.41 12.68
C ILE A 14 -15.43 0.87 13.08
N ALA A 15 -16.21 0.84 14.12
CA ALA A 15 -17.03 1.98 14.56
C ALA A 15 -17.86 2.60 13.41
N GLY A 16 -18.53 1.76 12.63
CA GLY A 16 -19.41 2.17 11.54
C GLY A 16 -18.70 2.59 10.23
N LYS A 17 -17.37 2.74 10.20
CA LYS A 17 -16.59 3.15 9.02
C LYS A 17 -15.75 2.00 8.47
N SER A 18 -15.74 1.82 7.16
CA SER A 18 -14.85 0.86 6.49
C SER A 18 -13.38 1.25 6.67
N LEU A 19 -12.46 0.27 6.57
CA LEU A 19 -11.02 0.56 6.64
C LEU A 19 -10.57 1.53 5.56
N ILE A 20 -11.19 1.52 4.38
CA ILE A 20 -10.94 2.50 3.32
C ILE A 20 -11.32 3.91 3.79
N GLU A 21 -12.51 4.09 4.37
CA GLU A 21 -12.96 5.39 4.87
C GLU A 21 -12.02 5.91 5.96
N ILE A 22 -11.63 5.06 6.90
CA ILE A 22 -10.69 5.43 7.98
C ILE A 22 -9.36 5.91 7.39
N ASN A 23 -8.80 5.19 6.40
CA ASN A 23 -7.57 5.59 5.73
C ASN A 23 -7.69 6.92 4.99
N VAL A 24 -8.81 7.15 4.28
CA VAL A 24 -9.08 8.42 3.59
C VAL A 24 -9.18 9.58 4.58
N ILE A 25 -9.93 9.39 5.68
CA ILE A 25 -10.05 10.39 6.75
C ILE A 25 -8.68 10.74 7.34
N LYS A 26 -7.87 9.73 7.64
CA LYS A 26 -6.50 9.95 8.13
C LYS A 26 -5.62 10.67 7.11
N ALA A 27 -5.63 10.22 5.86
CA ALA A 27 -4.82 10.83 4.81
C ALA A 27 -5.16 12.32 4.60
N ARG A 28 -6.41 12.70 4.72
CA ARG A 28 -6.86 14.10 4.60
C ARG A 28 -6.33 15.04 5.69
N LYS A 29 -5.91 14.53 6.83
CA LYS A 29 -5.28 15.33 7.88
C LYS A 29 -3.90 15.88 7.48
N PHE A 30 -3.31 15.36 6.40
CA PHE A 30 -2.00 15.79 5.91
C PHE A 30 -2.15 16.78 4.75
N LYS A 31 -1.84 18.05 4.99
CA LYS A 31 -1.90 19.12 3.98
C LYS A 31 -1.01 18.86 2.74
N GLN A 32 0.02 18.02 2.90
CA GLN A 32 0.93 17.62 1.82
C GLN A 32 0.28 16.66 0.81
N ILE A 33 -0.80 15.96 1.19
CA ILE A 33 -1.52 15.06 0.29
C ILE A 33 -2.44 15.88 -0.62
N LYS A 34 -2.03 16.05 -1.87
CA LYS A 34 -2.79 16.79 -2.88
C LYS A 34 -3.88 15.96 -3.56
N LYS A 35 -3.70 14.64 -3.59
CA LYS A 35 -4.63 13.73 -4.27
C LYS A 35 -4.65 12.37 -3.59
N ILE A 36 -5.84 11.79 -3.51
CA ILE A 36 -6.06 10.43 -3.02
C ILE A 36 -6.65 9.61 -4.17
N ILE A 37 -6.03 8.46 -4.45
CA ILE A 37 -6.52 7.48 -5.42
C ILE A 37 -6.82 6.19 -4.67
N ILE A 38 -7.99 5.64 -4.89
CA ILE A 38 -8.37 4.31 -4.43
C ILE A 38 -8.40 3.38 -5.63
N VAL A 39 -7.58 2.34 -5.56
CA VAL A 39 -7.58 1.25 -6.54
C VAL A 39 -8.51 0.16 -6.05
N TYR A 40 -9.46 -0.25 -6.88
CA TYR A 40 -10.47 -1.23 -6.52
C TYR A 40 -10.54 -2.39 -7.51
N ASN A 41 -10.98 -3.55 -7.06
CA ASN A 41 -11.24 -4.69 -7.94
C ASN A 41 -12.59 -4.51 -8.65
N LYS A 42 -12.71 -4.96 -9.90
CA LYS A 42 -13.95 -4.89 -10.70
C LYS A 42 -15.18 -5.38 -9.94
N LYS A 43 -15.06 -6.50 -9.22
CA LYS A 43 -16.13 -7.08 -8.38
C LYS A 43 -16.60 -6.17 -7.24
N ASP A 44 -15.77 -5.25 -6.79
CA ASP A 44 -16.10 -4.32 -5.71
C ASP A 44 -16.56 -2.94 -6.21
N ALA A 45 -16.77 -2.76 -7.50
CA ALA A 45 -17.09 -1.47 -8.10
C ALA A 45 -18.33 -0.80 -7.49
N LYS A 46 -19.43 -1.56 -7.33
CA LYS A 46 -20.66 -1.05 -6.70
C LYS A 46 -20.39 -0.62 -5.24
N ARG A 47 -19.66 -1.46 -4.49
CA ARG A 47 -19.35 -1.23 -3.07
C ARG A 47 -18.45 0.00 -2.86
N VAL A 48 -17.38 0.17 -3.65
CA VAL A 48 -16.50 1.34 -3.48
C VAL A 48 -17.21 2.64 -3.85
N LYS A 49 -18.07 2.64 -4.87
CA LYS A 49 -18.89 3.79 -5.26
C LYS A 49 -19.90 4.17 -4.19
N SER A 50 -20.53 3.19 -3.52
CA SER A 50 -21.50 3.44 -2.45
C SER A 50 -20.90 4.11 -1.21
N LEU A 51 -19.57 4.07 -1.02
CA LEU A 51 -18.91 4.80 0.07
C LEU A 51 -18.95 6.34 -0.11
N LYS A 52 -19.32 6.84 -1.29
CA LYS A 52 -19.48 8.28 -1.60
C LYS A 52 -18.31 9.14 -1.10
N LEU A 53 -17.08 8.65 -1.26
CA LEU A 53 -15.87 9.32 -0.77
C LEU A 53 -15.60 10.61 -1.55
N LYS A 54 -15.75 11.78 -0.90
CA LYS A 54 -15.50 13.09 -1.52
C LYS A 54 -14.00 13.24 -1.84
N HIS A 55 -13.67 13.97 -2.92
CA HIS A 55 -12.29 14.31 -3.32
C HIS A 55 -11.32 13.09 -3.44
N VAL A 56 -11.85 11.95 -3.85
CA VAL A 56 -11.10 10.74 -4.10
C VAL A 56 -11.30 10.32 -5.55
N GLN A 57 -10.21 9.97 -6.24
CA GLN A 57 -10.30 9.36 -7.57
C GLN A 57 -10.36 7.84 -7.41
N LEU A 58 -11.35 7.22 -8.04
CA LEU A 58 -11.47 5.76 -8.12
C LEU A 58 -10.80 5.27 -9.41
N VAL A 59 -9.93 4.26 -9.30
CA VAL A 59 -9.22 3.65 -10.42
C VAL A 59 -9.41 2.15 -10.35
N MET A 60 -9.83 1.55 -11.46
CA MET A 60 -9.95 0.11 -11.53
C MET A 60 -8.56 -0.54 -11.55
N GLY A 61 -8.34 -1.53 -10.69
CA GLY A 61 -7.12 -2.31 -10.64
C GLY A 61 -6.92 -3.19 -11.87
N GLY A 62 -5.75 -3.79 -11.95
CA GLY A 62 -5.38 -4.76 -12.96
C GLY A 62 -5.44 -6.20 -12.45
N LYS A 63 -4.88 -7.12 -13.24
CA LYS A 63 -4.85 -8.56 -12.93
C LYS A 63 -4.06 -8.90 -11.65
N ASN A 64 -3.07 -8.09 -11.31
CA ASN A 64 -2.22 -8.28 -10.14
C ASN A 64 -1.93 -6.95 -9.43
N ARG A 65 -1.18 -7.01 -8.31
CA ARG A 65 -0.81 -5.82 -7.52
C ARG A 65 0.02 -4.82 -8.33
N GLN A 66 0.95 -5.31 -9.14
CA GLN A 66 1.82 -4.48 -9.95
C GLN A 66 1.04 -3.66 -10.97
N GLN A 67 0.18 -4.31 -11.75
CA GLN A 67 -0.67 -3.63 -12.74
C GLN A 67 -1.67 -2.67 -12.08
N SER A 68 -2.21 -3.05 -10.92
CA SER A 68 -3.09 -2.17 -10.14
C SER A 68 -2.37 -0.90 -9.70
N THR A 69 -1.14 -1.00 -9.23
CA THR A 69 -0.30 0.16 -8.88
C THR A 69 0.02 0.99 -10.11
N TYR A 70 0.39 0.36 -11.22
CA TYR A 70 0.66 1.06 -12.49
C TYR A 70 -0.54 1.89 -12.96
N ASN A 71 -1.75 1.32 -12.93
CA ASN A 71 -2.98 2.02 -13.31
C ASN A 71 -3.20 3.30 -12.49
N ALA A 72 -2.93 3.24 -11.19
CA ALA A 72 -3.02 4.42 -10.32
C ALA A 72 -1.94 5.46 -10.63
N LEU A 73 -0.69 5.02 -10.81
CA LEU A 73 0.44 5.91 -11.12
C LEU A 73 0.23 6.64 -12.44
N LYS A 74 -0.29 5.97 -13.47
CA LYS A 74 -0.63 6.55 -14.77
C LYS A 74 -1.56 7.76 -14.65
N CYS A 75 -2.48 7.77 -13.70
CA CYS A 75 -3.38 8.91 -13.46
C CYS A 75 -2.67 10.15 -12.88
N LEU A 76 -1.40 10.01 -12.47
CA LEU A 76 -0.62 11.09 -11.84
C LEU A 76 0.44 11.68 -12.76
N THR A 77 0.82 11.02 -13.86
CA THR A 77 1.96 11.41 -14.71
C THR A 77 1.83 12.80 -15.30
N ASN A 78 0.61 13.24 -15.61
CA ASN A 78 0.35 14.57 -16.20
C ASN A 78 0.10 15.66 -15.14
N LYS A 79 0.34 15.38 -13.85
CA LYS A 79 0.12 16.33 -12.75
C LYS A 79 1.44 16.92 -12.28
N LYS A 80 1.90 18.04 -12.90
CA LYS A 80 3.18 18.71 -12.58
C LYS A 80 3.37 19.02 -11.09
N SER A 81 2.28 19.24 -10.33
CA SER A 81 2.33 19.53 -8.89
C SER A 81 2.57 18.31 -8.00
N ILE A 82 2.60 17.09 -8.55
CA ILE A 82 2.79 15.85 -7.80
C ILE A 82 4.14 15.23 -8.18
N SER A 83 5.10 15.30 -7.27
CA SER A 83 6.46 14.73 -7.46
C SER A 83 6.70 13.44 -6.69
N LYS A 84 5.87 13.16 -5.69
CA LYS A 84 6.02 12.01 -4.78
C LYS A 84 4.69 11.27 -4.64
N VAL A 85 4.74 9.98 -4.38
CA VAL A 85 3.58 9.14 -4.16
C VAL A 85 3.76 8.30 -2.90
N LEU A 86 2.67 8.12 -2.14
CA LEU A 86 2.60 7.15 -1.06
C LEU A 86 1.70 6.00 -1.51
N ILE A 87 2.21 4.78 -1.42
CA ILE A 87 1.45 3.55 -1.69
C ILE A 87 1.12 2.92 -0.36
N HIS A 88 -0.18 2.70 -0.12
CA HIS A 88 -0.67 2.21 1.17
C HIS A 88 -1.70 1.09 1.02
N ASP A 89 -1.58 0.10 1.88
CA ASP A 89 -2.53 -1.01 1.96
C ASP A 89 -3.81 -0.54 2.68
N SER A 90 -4.94 -0.56 1.99
CA SER A 90 -6.23 -0.11 2.54
C SER A 90 -6.73 -0.91 3.75
N ALA A 91 -6.20 -2.12 3.97
CA ALA A 91 -6.49 -2.94 5.15
C ALA A 91 -5.62 -2.60 6.38
N ARG A 92 -4.81 -1.53 6.34
CA ARG A 92 -3.91 -1.11 7.41
C ARG A 92 -4.25 0.30 7.91
N PRO A 93 -5.30 0.48 8.73
CA PRO A 93 -5.74 1.81 9.15
C PRO A 93 -4.85 2.45 10.24
N ASN A 94 -3.93 1.70 10.85
CA ASN A 94 -3.18 2.13 12.04
C ASN A 94 -1.82 2.78 11.76
N PHE A 95 -1.66 3.50 10.64
CA PHE A 95 -0.48 4.34 10.49
C PHE A 95 -0.60 5.62 11.34
N SER A 96 0.48 5.97 12.03
CA SER A 96 0.51 7.14 12.90
C SER A 96 0.91 8.42 12.14
N LEU A 97 0.53 9.59 12.69
CA LEU A 97 1.00 10.87 12.20
C LEU A 97 2.53 10.97 12.24
N LYS A 98 3.15 10.46 13.32
CA LYS A 98 4.62 10.42 13.48
C LYS A 98 5.29 9.65 12.34
N LEU A 99 4.75 8.47 11.98
CA LEU A 99 5.26 7.68 10.85
C LEU A 99 5.16 8.46 9.54
N PHE A 100 4.01 9.09 9.27
CA PHE A 100 3.81 9.86 8.06
C PHE A 100 4.83 11.02 7.96
N HIS A 101 5.00 11.81 9.03
CA HIS A 101 5.97 12.91 9.06
C HIS A 101 7.40 12.41 8.85
N SER A 102 7.77 11.27 9.46
CA SER A 102 9.07 10.64 9.25
C SER A 102 9.31 10.27 7.80
N ILE A 103 8.32 9.64 7.13
CA ILE A 103 8.40 9.29 5.72
C ILE A 103 8.61 10.55 4.86
N ILE A 104 7.81 11.58 5.06
CA ILE A 104 7.91 12.83 4.28
C ILE A 104 9.26 13.53 4.50
N LYS A 105 9.75 13.55 5.74
CA LYS A 105 11.08 14.12 6.07
C LYS A 105 12.18 13.38 5.30
N ASN A 106 12.19 12.06 5.33
CA ASN A 106 13.22 11.24 4.67
C ASN A 106 13.11 11.29 3.13
N MET A 107 11.92 11.54 2.58
CA MET A 107 11.74 11.73 1.13
C MET A 107 12.34 13.05 0.60
N LYS A 108 12.92 13.91 1.41
CA LYS A 108 13.67 15.09 0.94
C LYS A 108 14.95 14.68 0.22
N SER A 109 15.67 13.70 0.74
CA SER A 109 16.95 13.20 0.20
C SER A 109 16.84 11.83 -0.48
N ALA A 110 15.87 10.99 -0.08
CA ALA A 110 15.74 9.64 -0.59
C ALA A 110 14.87 9.53 -1.85
N ARG A 111 15.14 8.52 -2.68
CA ARG A 111 14.33 8.13 -3.84
C ARG A 111 13.12 7.29 -3.45
N ALA A 112 13.28 6.49 -2.38
CA ALA A 112 12.25 5.65 -1.78
C ALA A 112 12.41 5.62 -0.26
N VAL A 113 11.29 5.55 0.46
CA VAL A 113 11.26 5.40 1.92
C VAL A 113 10.25 4.33 2.27
N VAL A 114 10.71 3.26 2.92
CA VAL A 114 9.91 2.10 3.31
C VAL A 114 10.05 1.87 4.81
N PRO A 115 8.94 1.89 5.58
CA PRO A 115 8.97 1.55 6.99
C PRO A 115 9.37 0.09 7.19
N LYS A 116 10.22 -0.16 8.18
CA LYS A 116 10.66 -1.50 8.54
C LYS A 116 10.35 -1.80 10.01
N ILE A 117 10.09 -3.07 10.29
CA ILE A 117 9.94 -3.62 11.65
C ILE A 117 10.98 -4.73 11.79
N LYS A 118 11.70 -4.72 12.91
CA LYS A 118 12.62 -5.81 13.25
C LYS A 118 11.84 -7.12 13.46
N ILE A 119 12.43 -8.22 13.08
CA ILE A 119 11.89 -9.55 13.36
C ILE A 119 12.38 -9.94 14.75
N GLN A 120 11.44 -10.24 15.64
CA GLN A 120 11.75 -10.64 17.02
C GLN A 120 11.94 -12.15 17.13
N ASP A 121 11.16 -12.91 16.37
CA ASP A 121 11.16 -14.37 16.40
C ASP A 121 12.26 -14.97 15.51
N ALA A 122 12.60 -16.24 15.75
CA ALA A 122 13.50 -16.99 14.90
C ALA A 122 12.88 -17.21 13.52
N VAL A 123 13.68 -17.00 12.47
CA VAL A 123 13.25 -17.24 11.08
C VAL A 123 13.81 -18.58 10.62
N LYS A 124 12.93 -19.47 10.22
CA LYS A 124 13.26 -20.76 9.65
C LYS A 124 12.85 -20.80 8.18
N GLN A 125 13.64 -21.45 7.37
CA GLN A 125 13.34 -21.69 5.96
C GLN A 125 12.78 -23.10 5.79
N ILE A 126 11.61 -23.24 5.20
CA ILE A 126 11.03 -24.54 4.85
C ILE A 126 11.81 -25.10 3.67
N ILE A 127 12.30 -26.34 3.79
CA ILE A 127 12.95 -27.09 2.73
C ILE A 127 11.91 -27.95 2.03
N ASP A 128 11.14 -28.71 2.81
CA ASP A 128 10.07 -29.56 2.30
C ASP A 128 8.81 -29.37 3.15
N SER A 129 7.79 -28.75 2.53
CA SER A 129 6.51 -28.47 3.21
C SER A 129 5.66 -29.73 3.45
N SER A 130 5.91 -30.82 2.71
CA SER A 130 5.18 -32.08 2.87
C SER A 130 5.65 -32.87 4.09
N LYS A 131 6.90 -32.69 4.49
CA LYS A 131 7.56 -33.36 5.63
C LYS A 131 7.74 -32.45 6.84
N GLU A 132 7.28 -31.19 6.77
CA GLU A 132 7.56 -30.17 7.79
C GLU A 132 9.06 -29.96 8.07
N GLU A 133 9.91 -30.26 7.08
CA GLU A 133 11.35 -30.09 7.20
C GLU A 133 11.74 -28.61 7.06
N TYR A 134 12.57 -28.11 7.95
CA TYR A 134 13.06 -26.74 7.93
C TYR A 134 14.51 -26.64 8.43
N ILE A 135 15.22 -25.63 7.95
CA ILE A 135 16.54 -25.25 8.44
C ILE A 135 16.52 -23.89 9.13
N LEU A 136 17.56 -23.60 9.89
CA LEU A 136 17.82 -22.23 10.35
C LEU A 136 17.95 -21.34 9.11
N GLY A 137 17.04 -20.37 9.01
CA GLY A 137 17.07 -19.39 7.96
C GLY A 137 18.22 -18.39 8.12
N LYS A 138 18.18 -17.32 7.34
CA LYS A 138 19.14 -16.23 7.46
C LYS A 138 19.09 -15.62 8.85
N LYS A 139 20.24 -15.13 9.36
CA LYS A 139 20.32 -14.41 10.63
C LYS A 139 19.24 -13.32 10.67
N ARG A 140 18.36 -13.34 11.67
CA ARG A 140 17.21 -12.42 11.80
C ARG A 140 17.64 -10.95 11.81
N ASP A 141 18.85 -10.65 12.28
CA ASP A 141 19.37 -9.28 12.33
C ASP A 141 19.55 -8.65 10.95
N ASN A 142 19.68 -9.48 9.91
CA ASN A 142 19.76 -9.06 8.51
C ASN A 142 18.38 -9.04 7.81
N LEU A 143 17.30 -9.34 8.53
CA LEU A 143 15.94 -9.40 8.00
C LEU A 143 15.05 -8.39 8.68
N PHE A 144 14.07 -7.91 7.94
CA PHE A 144 13.01 -7.03 8.48
C PHE A 144 11.71 -7.21 7.72
N LEU A 145 10.61 -6.91 8.38
CA LEU A 145 9.30 -6.85 7.76
C LEU A 145 9.08 -5.46 7.19
N THR A 146 8.61 -5.38 5.95
CA THR A 146 8.23 -4.10 5.33
C THR A 146 6.79 -3.75 5.67
N GLN A 147 6.53 -2.47 5.90
CA GLN A 147 5.21 -1.94 6.19
C GLN A 147 4.77 -0.89 5.16
N THR A 148 3.55 -0.42 5.27
CA THR A 148 3.01 0.70 4.50
C THR A 148 2.47 1.78 5.45
N PRO A 149 2.45 3.06 5.02
CA PRO A 149 2.67 3.60 3.68
C PRO A 149 4.15 3.58 3.24
N GLN A 150 4.38 3.34 1.95
CA GLN A 150 5.70 3.41 1.31
C GLN A 150 5.72 4.60 0.37
N ALA A 151 6.78 5.41 0.42
CA ALA A 151 6.90 6.60 -0.40
C ALA A 151 7.97 6.45 -1.49
N PHE A 152 7.70 7.03 -2.64
CA PHE A 152 8.58 6.98 -3.81
C PHE A 152 8.54 8.31 -4.57
N LYS A 153 9.61 8.64 -5.31
CA LYS A 153 9.55 9.66 -6.35
C LYS A 153 8.65 9.17 -7.49
N LEU A 154 7.63 9.95 -7.85
CA LEU A 154 6.60 9.52 -8.80
C LEU A 154 7.18 9.08 -10.15
N LYS A 155 8.06 9.89 -10.74
CA LYS A 155 8.66 9.61 -12.04
C LYS A 155 9.40 8.26 -12.06
N GLU A 156 10.16 7.98 -11.02
CA GLU A 156 10.97 6.77 -10.92
C GLU A 156 10.13 5.51 -10.75
N ILE A 157 9.22 5.51 -9.77
CA ILE A 157 8.36 4.34 -9.55
C ILE A 157 7.42 4.08 -10.73
N TYR A 158 6.96 5.14 -11.41
CA TYR A 158 6.17 4.98 -12.62
C TYR A 158 6.95 4.29 -13.74
N GLN A 159 8.21 4.68 -14.00
CA GLN A 159 9.04 4.04 -15.03
C GLN A 159 9.32 2.57 -14.72
N LEU A 160 9.63 2.23 -13.47
CA LEU A 160 9.80 0.84 -13.04
C LEU A 160 8.55 -0.01 -13.27
N HIS A 161 7.36 0.52 -12.97
CA HIS A 161 6.11 -0.19 -13.23
C HIS A 161 5.80 -0.29 -14.72
N LYS A 162 6.13 0.73 -15.52
CA LYS A 162 5.93 0.75 -16.97
C LYS A 162 6.77 -0.34 -17.64
N SER A 163 8.07 -0.42 -17.35
CA SER A 163 8.97 -1.41 -17.95
C SER A 163 8.58 -2.85 -17.61
N ASN A 164 8.07 -3.10 -16.41
CA ASN A 164 7.64 -4.43 -15.98
C ASN A 164 6.20 -4.79 -16.40
N SER A 165 5.41 -3.83 -16.90
CA SER A 165 4.06 -4.09 -17.41
C SER A 165 4.07 -4.45 -18.91
N ALA A 166 5.21 -4.30 -19.56
CA ALA A 166 5.42 -4.66 -20.96
C ALA A 166 5.93 -6.11 -21.15
N LYS A 167 6.18 -6.80 -20.03
CA LYS A 167 6.46 -8.25 -19.95
C LYS A 167 5.21 -8.98 -19.48
#